data_e4611fd350091545b439ad78ef2e0176
#
_entry.id   e4611fd350091545b439ad78ef2e0176
#
_cell.length_a   1.000
_cell.length_b   1.000
_cell.length_c   1.000
_cell.angle_alpha   90.00
_cell.angle_beta   90.00
_cell.angle_gamma   90.00
#
_symmetry.space_group_name_H-M   'P 1'
#
loop_
_entity.id
_entity.type
_entity.pdbx_description
1 polymer ?
#
loop_
_entity_poly.entity_id
_entity_poly.type
_entity_poly.pdbx_seq_one_letter_code
_entity_poly.pdbx_strand_id
1 'polypeptide(L)'
;MNQALEALPANYVLVVKKDCPTCTLIEPVIRALAGNTALSLKVYVQDDPSFPANLDGVIDDSSLEYSYQCDIEVVPTLIRLTDGFDAQSEESRIYGWDKEQWQSFTKIEGLGAELVNFKPGCGSKTQDPGMSEVLALRFGKQILQARAVELAEAEDIMEACYERGWSDGLPVVLPTPL
;
A
#
# COMPACT_ATOMS: atom_id res chain seq x y z
N MET A 1 18.36 17.98 35.65
CA MET A 1 17.04 17.33 35.41
C MET A 1 17.02 16.95 33.94
N ASN A 2 17.44 15.72 33.62
CA ASN A 2 17.34 15.15 32.27
C ASN A 2 15.90 14.67 32.11
N GLN A 3 15.10 15.38 31.35
CA GLN A 3 13.93 14.79 30.73
C GLN A 3 14.45 13.76 29.72
N ALA A 4 14.29 12.48 30.05
CA ALA A 4 14.43 11.44 29.04
C ALA A 4 13.48 11.81 27.89
N LEU A 5 14.02 12.06 26.70
CA LEU A 5 13.22 12.04 25.48
C LEU A 5 12.57 10.65 25.43
N GLU A 6 11.29 10.57 25.79
CA GLU A 6 10.51 9.40 25.46
C GLU A 6 10.60 9.23 23.95
N ALA A 7 11.27 8.18 23.53
CA ALA A 7 11.36 7.85 22.11
C ALA A 7 9.94 7.70 21.60
N LEU A 8 9.57 8.46 20.57
CA LEU A 8 8.28 8.30 19.91
C LEU A 8 8.09 6.83 19.53
N PRO A 9 6.87 6.28 19.68
CA PRO A 9 6.60 4.90 19.31
C PRO A 9 7.00 4.68 17.84
N ALA A 10 7.72 3.58 17.58
CA ALA A 10 8.09 3.23 16.21
C ALA A 10 6.82 2.93 15.41
N ASN A 11 6.72 3.53 14.23
CA ASN A 11 5.56 3.36 13.35
C ASN A 11 5.80 2.19 12.39
N TYR A 12 4.84 1.28 12.32
CA TYR A 12 4.88 0.14 11.43
C TYR A 12 3.62 0.05 10.58
N VAL A 13 3.79 -0.41 9.36
CA VAL A 13 2.71 -0.84 8.48
C VAL A 13 2.93 -2.31 8.14
N LEU A 14 1.87 -3.09 8.26
CA LEU A 14 1.85 -4.49 7.85
C LEU A 14 0.83 -4.67 6.74
N VAL A 15 1.27 -5.20 5.60
CA VAL A 15 0.39 -5.56 4.48
C VAL A 15 0.26 -7.07 4.42
N VAL A 16 -0.99 -7.53 4.43
CA VAL A 16 -1.34 -8.96 4.45
C VAL A 16 -2.49 -9.27 3.49
N LYS A 17 -2.75 -10.54 3.26
CA LYS A 17 -4.00 -11.04 2.67
C LYS A 17 -4.45 -12.30 3.38
N LYS A 18 -5.74 -12.52 3.47
CA LYS A 18 -6.33 -13.73 4.07
C LYS A 18 -5.98 -14.99 3.28
N ASP A 19 -6.04 -14.89 1.96
CA ASP A 19 -5.64 -15.98 1.04
C ASP A 19 -4.11 -16.07 0.90
N CYS A 20 -3.42 -16.17 2.05
CA CYS A 20 -1.98 -16.38 2.14
C CYS A 20 -1.66 -17.24 3.36
N PRO A 21 -1.19 -18.47 3.18
CA PRO A 21 -0.87 -19.38 4.28
C PRO A 21 0.17 -18.83 5.27
N THR A 22 1.04 -17.93 4.84
CA THR A 22 2.02 -17.29 5.72
C THR A 22 1.38 -16.17 6.53
N CYS A 23 0.49 -15.37 5.93
CA CYS A 23 -0.28 -14.36 6.65
C CYS A 23 -1.17 -14.99 7.72
N THR A 24 -1.86 -16.10 7.40
CA THR A 24 -2.67 -16.85 8.36
C THR A 24 -1.81 -17.44 9.49
N LEU A 25 -0.62 -17.97 9.19
CA LEU A 25 0.30 -18.49 10.20
C LEU A 25 0.69 -17.44 11.24
N ILE A 26 0.96 -16.21 10.79
CA ILE A 26 1.44 -15.12 11.67
C ILE A 26 0.32 -14.32 12.33
N GLU A 27 -0.94 -14.73 12.23
CA GLU A 27 -2.07 -14.02 12.85
C GLU A 27 -1.87 -13.78 14.35
N PRO A 28 -1.33 -14.72 15.15
CA PRO A 28 -1.00 -14.44 16.56
C PRO A 28 0.06 -13.34 16.73
N VAL A 29 1.04 -13.27 15.83
CA VAL A 29 2.07 -12.24 15.81
C VAL A 29 1.47 -10.88 15.50
N ILE A 30 0.56 -10.80 14.53
CA ILE A 30 -0.15 -9.55 14.19
C ILE A 30 -0.88 -9.00 15.39
N ARG A 31 -1.61 -9.87 16.13
CA ARG A 31 -2.30 -9.46 17.37
C ARG A 31 -1.34 -9.00 18.46
N ALA A 32 -0.21 -9.71 18.64
CA ALA A 32 0.80 -9.33 19.61
C ALA A 32 1.41 -7.95 19.30
N LEU A 33 1.68 -7.67 18.03
CA LEU A 33 2.18 -6.36 17.59
C LEU A 33 1.13 -5.26 17.80
N ALA A 34 -0.11 -5.50 17.42
CA ALA A 34 -1.20 -4.53 17.57
C ALA A 34 -1.54 -4.22 19.03
N GLY A 35 -1.34 -5.18 19.92
CA GLY A 35 -1.52 -5.00 21.37
C GLY A 35 -0.34 -4.36 22.09
N ASN A 36 0.78 -4.14 21.41
CA ASN A 36 1.98 -3.57 22.02
C ASN A 36 1.95 -2.04 22.01
N THR A 37 1.85 -1.42 23.17
CA THR A 37 1.78 0.05 23.32
C THR A 37 3.09 0.79 23.01
N ALA A 38 4.20 0.07 22.91
CA ALA A 38 5.50 0.67 22.57
C ALA A 38 5.70 0.94 21.07
N LEU A 39 4.77 0.46 20.23
CA LEU A 39 4.77 0.70 18.78
C LEU A 39 3.38 1.08 18.29
N SER A 40 3.33 1.69 17.12
CA SER A 40 2.09 2.00 16.42
C SER A 40 2.03 1.16 15.14
N LEU A 41 0.98 0.34 14.99
CA LEU A 41 0.81 -0.57 13.85
C LEU A 41 -0.46 -0.22 13.08
N LYS A 42 -0.34 -0.09 11.75
CA LYS A 42 -1.48 -0.16 10.82
C LYS A 42 -1.41 -1.44 10.03
N VAL A 43 -2.55 -2.12 9.90
CA VAL A 43 -2.67 -3.37 9.13
C VAL A 43 -3.55 -3.12 7.91
N TYR A 44 -2.98 -3.32 6.73
CA TYR A 44 -3.67 -3.25 5.44
C TYR A 44 -3.94 -4.65 4.91
N VAL A 45 -5.16 -4.91 4.45
CA VAL A 45 -5.57 -6.23 3.96
C VAL A 45 -6.05 -6.12 2.52
N GLN A 46 -5.46 -6.94 1.63
CA GLN A 46 -5.66 -6.87 0.18
C GLN A 46 -6.92 -7.59 -0.32
N ASP A 47 -7.59 -8.40 0.51
CA ASP A 47 -8.70 -9.26 0.06
C ASP A 47 -9.92 -9.25 0.99
N ASP A 48 -9.77 -9.55 2.25
CA ASP A 48 -10.88 -9.68 3.19
C ASP A 48 -10.60 -8.88 4.48
N PRO A 49 -11.24 -7.73 4.67
CA PRO A 49 -11.02 -6.87 5.83
C PRO A 49 -11.46 -7.49 7.18
N SER A 50 -12.13 -8.65 7.16
CA SER A 50 -12.39 -9.43 8.38
C SER A 50 -11.16 -10.17 8.91
N PHE A 51 -10.06 -10.14 8.17
CA PHE A 51 -8.77 -10.73 8.55
C PHE A 51 -7.79 -9.63 9.00
N PRO A 52 -6.99 -9.83 10.06
CA PRO A 52 -7.03 -10.93 11.05
C PRO A 52 -8.29 -10.88 11.90
N ALA A 53 -8.80 -12.07 12.29
CA ALA A 53 -10.01 -12.15 13.10
C ALA A 53 -9.84 -11.43 14.46
N ASN A 54 -10.88 -10.69 14.88
CA ASN A 54 -10.91 -9.96 16.16
C ASN A 54 -9.79 -8.92 16.33
N LEU A 55 -9.37 -8.29 15.25
CA LEU A 55 -8.47 -7.13 15.29
C LEU A 55 -9.23 -5.90 14.82
N ASP A 56 -9.36 -4.90 15.69
CA ASP A 56 -9.95 -3.62 15.34
C ASP A 56 -8.97 -2.74 14.57
N GLY A 57 -9.49 -1.85 13.72
CA GLY A 57 -8.66 -0.87 13.00
C GLY A 57 -7.92 -1.44 11.79
N VAL A 58 -8.30 -2.60 11.29
CA VAL A 58 -7.83 -3.14 10.01
C VAL A 58 -8.29 -2.23 8.88
N ILE A 59 -7.39 -1.92 7.96
CA ILE A 59 -7.66 -1.05 6.81
C ILE A 59 -7.88 -1.93 5.57
N ASP A 60 -9.01 -1.72 4.91
CA ASP A 60 -9.33 -2.39 3.66
C ASP A 60 -8.49 -1.80 2.52
N ASP A 61 -7.61 -2.60 1.95
CA ASP A 61 -6.82 -2.30 0.76
C ASP A 61 -7.19 -3.24 -0.41
N SER A 62 -8.44 -3.66 -0.49
CA SER A 62 -8.93 -4.48 -1.61
C SER A 62 -8.88 -3.74 -2.96
N SER A 63 -8.84 -2.41 -2.92
CA SER A 63 -8.55 -1.56 -4.09
C SER A 63 -7.09 -1.64 -4.54
N LEU A 64 -6.19 -2.11 -3.69
CA LEU A 64 -4.74 -2.19 -3.84
C LEU A 64 -4.04 -0.82 -3.99
N GLU A 65 -4.68 0.26 -3.56
CA GLU A 65 -4.10 1.60 -3.68
C GLU A 65 -2.83 1.75 -2.85
N TYR A 66 -2.90 1.41 -1.54
CA TYR A 66 -1.74 1.49 -0.67
C TYR A 66 -0.64 0.50 -1.10
N SER A 67 -1.04 -0.73 -1.43
CA SER A 67 -0.13 -1.76 -1.91
C SER A 67 0.60 -1.34 -3.20
N TYR A 68 -0.08 -0.66 -4.11
CA TYR A 68 0.52 -0.13 -5.34
C TYR A 68 1.48 1.02 -5.05
N GLN A 69 1.09 1.98 -4.21
CA GLN A 69 1.93 3.14 -3.85
C GLN A 69 3.22 2.74 -3.13
N CYS A 70 3.19 1.63 -2.38
CA CYS A 70 4.32 1.10 -1.62
C CYS A 70 5.08 -0.02 -2.35
N ASP A 71 4.78 -0.31 -3.62
CA ASP A 71 5.40 -1.41 -4.39
C ASP A 71 5.39 -2.75 -3.62
N ILE A 72 4.23 -3.15 -3.11
CA ILE A 72 4.08 -4.40 -2.36
C ILE A 72 3.98 -5.57 -3.33
N GLU A 73 5.05 -6.33 -3.48
CA GLU A 73 5.12 -7.52 -4.35
C GLU A 73 4.85 -8.82 -3.60
N VAL A 74 5.15 -8.85 -2.30
CA VAL A 74 5.04 -10.03 -1.44
C VAL A 74 4.23 -9.70 -0.19
N VAL A 75 3.48 -10.66 0.33
CA VAL A 75 2.80 -10.57 1.63
C VAL A 75 3.11 -11.81 2.50
N PRO A 76 3.23 -11.69 3.81
CA PRO A 76 3.21 -10.44 4.56
C PRO A 76 4.43 -9.57 4.30
N THR A 77 4.25 -8.26 4.30
CA THR A 77 5.33 -7.27 4.30
C THR A 77 5.17 -6.36 5.51
N LEU A 78 6.18 -6.28 6.34
CA LEU A 78 6.25 -5.37 7.48
C LEU A 78 7.22 -4.23 7.17
N ILE A 79 6.71 -3.00 7.21
CA ILE A 79 7.42 -1.76 6.89
C ILE A 79 7.61 -0.96 8.17
N ARG A 80 8.82 -0.46 8.41
CA ARG A 80 9.09 0.58 9.42
C ARG A 80 9.09 1.93 8.76
N LEU A 81 8.46 2.91 9.41
CA LEU A 81 8.36 4.28 8.95
C LEU A 81 9.14 5.21 9.88
N THR A 82 9.77 6.22 9.31
CA THR A 82 10.52 7.25 10.05
C THR A 82 9.58 8.26 10.70
N ASP A 83 8.49 8.61 10.04
CA ASP A 83 7.53 9.59 10.52
C ASP A 83 6.13 9.29 9.96
N GLY A 84 5.11 9.40 10.80
CA GLY A 84 3.72 9.19 10.42
C GLY A 84 3.43 7.81 9.82
N PHE A 85 2.48 7.78 8.87
CA PHE A 85 2.07 6.58 8.12
C PHE A 85 2.02 6.83 6.62
N ASP A 86 2.84 7.77 6.13
CA ASP A 86 2.97 8.04 4.71
C ASP A 86 3.84 6.96 4.04
N ALA A 87 3.41 6.49 2.88
CA ALA A 87 4.18 5.55 2.06
C ALA A 87 5.59 6.05 1.71
N GLN A 88 5.79 7.37 1.69
CA GLN A 88 7.08 8.00 1.38
C GLN A 88 8.02 8.09 2.59
N SER A 89 7.55 7.77 3.80
CA SER A 89 8.35 7.80 5.03
C SER A 89 8.97 6.44 5.37
N GLU A 90 9.04 5.52 4.41
CA GLU A 90 9.64 4.22 4.62
C GLU A 90 11.12 4.29 4.93
N GLU A 91 11.52 3.68 6.05
CA GLU A 91 12.92 3.50 6.44
C GLU A 91 13.45 2.15 5.97
N SER A 92 12.66 1.09 6.18
CA SER A 92 13.05 -0.28 5.88
C SER A 92 11.85 -1.22 5.88
N ARG A 93 11.98 -2.38 5.22
CA ARG A 93 10.94 -3.41 5.18
C ARG A 93 11.51 -4.83 5.24
N ILE A 94 10.68 -5.76 5.67
CA ILE A 94 10.94 -7.21 5.67
C ILE A 94 9.76 -7.95 5.06
N TYR A 95 10.02 -9.14 4.50
CA TYR A 95 9.06 -9.93 3.74
C TYR A 95 8.90 -11.34 4.30
N GLY A 96 7.70 -11.91 4.16
CA GLY A 96 7.41 -13.26 4.63
C GLY A 96 7.51 -13.36 6.15
N TRP A 97 7.75 -14.56 6.64
CA TRP A 97 7.97 -14.82 8.05
C TRP A 97 9.37 -15.41 8.28
N ASP A 98 10.20 -14.70 9.00
CA ASP A 98 11.46 -15.16 9.59
C ASP A 98 11.49 -14.66 11.03
N LYS A 99 11.44 -15.61 11.98
CA LYS A 99 11.28 -15.31 13.40
C LYS A 99 12.37 -14.37 13.93
N GLU A 100 13.63 -14.67 13.63
CA GLU A 100 14.77 -13.89 14.12
C GLU A 100 14.77 -12.48 13.50
N GLN A 101 14.47 -12.41 12.21
CA GLN A 101 14.38 -11.14 11.50
C GLN A 101 13.25 -10.27 12.04
N TRP A 102 12.06 -10.83 12.30
CA TRP A 102 10.93 -10.10 12.86
C TRP A 102 11.20 -9.62 14.28
N GLN A 103 11.80 -10.46 15.15
CA GLN A 103 12.21 -10.07 16.51
C GLN A 103 13.24 -8.93 16.49
N SER A 104 14.25 -9.04 15.65
CA SER A 104 15.29 -7.99 15.48
C SER A 104 14.68 -6.69 14.92
N PHE A 105 13.80 -6.80 13.94
CA PHE A 105 13.17 -5.66 13.27
C PHE A 105 12.22 -4.88 14.17
N THR A 106 11.40 -5.59 14.96
CA THR A 106 10.45 -5.00 15.90
C THR A 106 11.03 -4.72 17.28
N LYS A 107 12.20 -5.29 17.59
CA LYS A 107 12.85 -5.29 18.91
C LYS A 107 11.98 -5.92 20.00
N ILE A 108 11.16 -6.91 19.64
CA ILE A 108 10.30 -7.66 20.57
C ILE A 108 10.86 -9.07 20.70
N GLU A 109 11.44 -9.35 21.87
CA GLU A 109 11.95 -10.68 22.18
C GLU A 109 10.79 -11.69 22.34
N GLY A 110 10.99 -12.91 21.86
CA GLY A 110 10.00 -13.98 21.95
C GLY A 110 8.78 -13.84 21.03
N LEU A 111 8.75 -12.83 20.15
CA LEU A 111 7.69 -12.68 19.16
C LEU A 111 7.56 -13.93 18.28
N GLY A 112 6.37 -14.55 18.27
CA GLY A 112 6.10 -15.77 17.51
C GLY A 112 6.90 -17.00 17.99
N ALA A 113 7.21 -17.10 19.30
CA ALA A 113 8.01 -18.18 19.86
C ALA A 113 7.47 -19.58 19.52
N GLU A 114 6.13 -19.70 19.45
CA GLU A 114 5.39 -20.94 19.15
C GLU A 114 5.34 -21.29 17.67
N LEU A 115 5.73 -20.37 16.79
CA LEU A 115 5.66 -20.58 15.34
C LEU A 115 6.95 -21.20 14.80
N VAL A 116 6.86 -21.75 13.58
CA VAL A 116 8.03 -22.21 12.83
C VAL A 116 9.01 -21.04 12.61
N ASN A 117 10.30 -21.34 12.46
CA ASN A 117 11.32 -20.30 12.35
C ASN A 117 11.22 -19.49 11.07
N PHE A 118 10.81 -20.14 9.98
CA PHE A 118 10.76 -19.51 8.66
C PHE A 118 9.59 -20.02 7.84
N LYS A 119 8.96 -19.12 7.09
CA LYS A 119 8.01 -19.44 6.02
C LYS A 119 8.03 -18.30 4.98
N PRO A 120 8.26 -18.61 3.69
CA PRO A 120 8.31 -17.57 2.65
C PRO A 120 6.95 -16.88 2.53
N GLY A 121 6.97 -15.64 2.05
CA GLY A 121 5.76 -14.90 1.71
C GLY A 121 5.07 -15.45 0.49
N CYS A 122 3.87 -14.94 0.24
CA CYS A 122 3.08 -15.22 -0.96
C CYS A 122 3.12 -14.00 -1.89
N GLY A 123 2.86 -14.17 -3.17
CA GLY A 123 2.69 -13.04 -4.07
C GLY A 123 1.56 -12.11 -3.60
N SER A 124 1.80 -10.81 -3.67
CA SER A 124 0.78 -9.78 -3.44
C SER A 124 -0.28 -9.82 -4.55
N LYS A 125 -1.50 -9.35 -4.29
CA LYS A 125 -2.52 -9.20 -5.34
C LYS A 125 -2.14 -8.16 -6.40
N THR A 126 -1.18 -7.28 -6.13
CA THR A 126 -0.60 -6.37 -7.13
C THR A 126 0.13 -7.13 -8.25
N GLN A 127 0.57 -8.36 -7.97
CA GLN A 127 1.28 -9.23 -8.91
C GLN A 127 0.35 -10.19 -9.67
N ASP A 128 -0.96 -10.13 -9.43
CA ASP A 128 -1.92 -10.94 -10.17
C ASP A 128 -1.88 -10.58 -11.67
N PRO A 129 -2.07 -11.55 -12.58
CA PRO A 129 -2.01 -11.31 -14.03
C PRO A 129 -2.90 -10.15 -14.48
N GLY A 130 -2.33 -9.18 -15.21
CA GLY A 130 -3.02 -7.98 -15.69
C GLY A 130 -3.27 -6.89 -14.66
N MET A 131 -2.93 -7.12 -13.38
CA MET A 131 -3.18 -6.13 -12.33
C MET A 131 -2.24 -4.93 -12.43
N SER A 132 -1.02 -5.12 -12.90
CA SER A 132 -0.05 -4.02 -13.06
C SER A 132 -0.58 -2.90 -13.95
N GLU A 133 -1.16 -3.25 -15.11
CA GLU A 133 -1.74 -2.27 -16.04
C GLU A 133 -2.96 -1.59 -15.43
N VAL A 134 -3.83 -2.34 -14.75
CA VAL A 134 -5.04 -1.80 -14.10
C VAL A 134 -4.66 -0.80 -13.01
N LEU A 135 -3.69 -1.13 -12.16
CA LEU A 135 -3.23 -0.27 -11.07
C LEU A 135 -2.49 0.97 -11.60
N ALA A 136 -1.68 0.80 -12.65
CA ALA A 136 -1.02 1.93 -13.31
C ALA A 136 -2.01 2.91 -13.94
N LEU A 137 -3.11 2.42 -14.51
CA LEU A 137 -4.19 3.27 -15.04
C LEU A 137 -4.98 3.96 -13.94
N ARG A 138 -5.17 3.29 -12.79
CA ARG A 138 -6.02 3.78 -11.70
C ARG A 138 -5.28 4.72 -10.75
N PHE A 139 -4.04 4.40 -10.40
CA PHE A 139 -3.26 5.08 -9.38
C PHE A 139 -1.92 5.63 -9.89
N GLY A 140 -1.50 5.25 -11.10
CA GLY A 140 -0.30 5.79 -11.70
C GLY A 140 -0.43 7.30 -11.94
N LYS A 141 0.64 8.04 -11.72
CA LYS A 141 0.70 9.42 -12.18
C LYS A 141 0.69 9.37 -13.70
N GLN A 142 -0.48 9.51 -14.31
CA GLN A 142 -0.59 9.71 -15.75
C GLN A 142 0.03 11.06 -16.06
N ILE A 143 1.33 11.05 -16.36
CA ILE A 143 1.92 12.15 -17.09
C ILE A 143 1.37 12.00 -18.50
N LEU A 144 0.23 12.64 -18.77
CA LEU A 144 -0.23 12.82 -20.12
C LEU A 144 0.87 13.58 -20.86
N GLN A 145 1.67 12.86 -21.64
CA GLN A 145 2.65 13.48 -22.56
C GLN A 145 1.95 14.11 -23.76
N ALA A 146 0.69 14.50 -23.60
CA ALA A 146 -0.08 15.19 -24.59
C ALA A 146 0.30 16.68 -24.55
N ARG A 147 0.57 17.23 -25.72
CA ARG A 147 0.78 18.67 -25.88
C ARG A 147 -0.51 19.39 -25.49
N ALA A 148 -0.42 20.27 -24.49
CA ALA A 148 -1.51 21.20 -24.20
C ALA A 148 -1.68 22.16 -25.39
N VAL A 149 -2.89 22.29 -25.90
CA VAL A 149 -3.25 23.25 -26.94
C VAL A 149 -4.15 24.29 -26.30
N GLU A 150 -3.66 25.52 -26.24
CA GLU A 150 -4.44 26.65 -25.78
C GLU A 150 -5.40 27.08 -26.86
N LEU A 151 -6.68 27.21 -26.54
CA LEU A 151 -7.71 27.78 -27.42
C LEU A 151 -7.97 29.20 -26.98
N ALA A 152 -8.31 30.07 -27.95
CA ALA A 152 -8.72 31.43 -27.64
C ALA A 152 -10.02 31.43 -26.82
N GLU A 153 -10.20 32.40 -25.94
CA GLU A 153 -11.33 32.46 -24.98
C GLU A 153 -12.72 32.49 -25.69
N ALA A 154 -12.78 32.83 -26.96
CA ALA A 154 -13.98 32.85 -27.79
C ALA A 154 -14.10 31.66 -28.76
N GLU A 155 -13.15 30.71 -28.73
CA GLU A 155 -13.12 29.56 -29.64
C GLU A 155 -13.97 28.43 -29.10
N ASP A 156 -14.97 27.98 -29.88
CA ASP A 156 -15.74 26.80 -29.52
C ASP A 156 -14.87 25.55 -29.59
N ILE A 157 -14.80 24.81 -28.47
CA ILE A 157 -13.92 23.65 -28.34
C ILE A 157 -14.29 22.54 -29.30
N MET A 158 -15.57 22.34 -29.61
CA MET A 158 -16.06 21.32 -30.53
C MET A 158 -15.71 21.67 -31.96
N GLU A 159 -15.90 22.95 -32.34
CA GLU A 159 -15.52 23.49 -33.62
C GLU A 159 -14.01 23.40 -33.87
N ALA A 160 -13.22 23.76 -32.87
CA ALA A 160 -11.77 23.66 -32.86
C ALA A 160 -11.25 22.22 -33.06
N CYS A 161 -11.92 21.24 -32.45
CA CYS A 161 -11.60 19.82 -32.63
C CYS A 161 -11.94 19.36 -34.08
N TYR A 162 -13.06 19.80 -34.62
CA TYR A 162 -13.46 19.46 -35.97
C TYR A 162 -12.53 20.09 -37.03
N GLU A 163 -12.25 21.39 -36.93
CA GLU A 163 -11.37 22.12 -37.87
C GLU A 163 -9.94 21.57 -37.86
N ARG A 164 -9.46 21.08 -36.72
CA ARG A 164 -8.13 20.47 -36.63
C ARG A 164 -8.12 18.98 -37.02
N GLY A 165 -9.25 18.42 -37.44
CA GLY A 165 -9.37 17.02 -37.84
C GLY A 165 -9.21 16.02 -36.70
N TRP A 166 -9.45 16.45 -35.43
CA TRP A 166 -9.40 15.60 -34.25
C TRP A 166 -10.73 14.92 -33.94
N SER A 167 -11.78 15.34 -34.61
CA SER A 167 -13.13 14.77 -34.54
C SER A 167 -13.73 14.75 -35.95
N ASP A 168 -14.58 13.77 -36.21
CA ASP A 168 -15.40 13.65 -37.41
C ASP A 168 -16.72 14.44 -37.32
N GLY A 169 -16.86 15.29 -36.31
CA GLY A 169 -18.05 16.08 -36.01
C GLY A 169 -18.96 15.45 -34.91
N LEU A 170 -18.58 14.27 -34.37
CA LEU A 170 -19.25 13.72 -33.22
C LEU A 170 -18.76 14.41 -31.93
N PRO A 171 -19.63 14.48 -30.89
CA PRO A 171 -19.22 15.00 -29.60
C PRO A 171 -18.01 14.25 -29.03
N VAL A 172 -16.97 14.98 -28.66
CA VAL A 172 -15.76 14.42 -28.05
C VAL A 172 -15.73 14.75 -26.55
N VAL A 173 -15.31 13.77 -25.74
CA VAL A 173 -15.00 14.01 -24.34
C VAL A 173 -13.56 14.52 -24.26
N LEU A 174 -13.41 15.77 -23.84
CA LEU A 174 -12.09 16.38 -23.71
C LEU A 174 -11.36 15.79 -22.49
N PRO A 175 -10.09 15.45 -22.62
CA PRO A 175 -9.26 15.08 -21.49
C PRO A 175 -9.04 16.32 -20.62
N THR A 176 -9.62 16.33 -19.42
CA THR A 176 -9.35 17.34 -18.41
C THR A 176 -8.30 16.80 -17.43
N PRO A 177 -7.36 17.64 -16.98
CA PRO A 177 -6.50 17.24 -15.86
C PRO A 177 -7.38 16.93 -14.63
N LEU A 178 -7.13 15.80 -13.98
CA LEU A 178 -7.71 15.44 -12.68
C LEU A 178 -7.03 16.21 -11.56
#